data_8cab6cf8cb74820e0df2d7540fda942b
#
_entry.id   8cab6cf8cb74820e0df2d7540fda942b
#
_cell.length_a   1.000
_cell.length_b   1.000
_cell.length_c   1.000
_cell.angle_alpha   90.00
_cell.angle_beta   90.00
_cell.angle_gamma   90.00
#
_symmetry.space_group_name_H-M   'P 1'
#
loop_
_entity.id
_entity.type
_entity.pdbx_description
1 polymer ?
#
loop_
_entity_poly.entity_id
_entity_poly.type
_entity_poly.pdbx_seq_one_letter_code
_entity_poly.pdbx_strand_id
1 'polypeptide(L)'
;MSNTRLNAFEEYQKMVDSIFGNDIINVDKTKFGNNIIDTWSHKNEFNDFKQNFSDRLKRLQAIYKDADNVTVIHNLVKNIGDNKNWEGIYAELVAYDVMHTEYNAEVKLDVSQNATFALAEKLGKRNVNYDIHMFEDYDVYLDIKAFTDTVGDILKHSVIDAITNLNAFKKYRIDVLPEYPYDDDDEDYKKNISPLREELRNALNDALEHNKLKHSFNSKVVPRLSFRILIGEGVNSTVSEYDPYRRAEQLKDMIIKRYCNKLPYAKPFFLVFVNFPWFNQRDRDAFSECNKALYRSIARRTFMQYEHSETLIRDINPQYISDESAKFAARKLTGMVFIDDLSIKKSSQNIYVYLNPNADNKHERLHTYFHELLRKSEFGYYDDFLHDNY
;
A
#
# COMPACT_ATOMS: atom_id res chain seq x y z
N MET A 1 19.69 -20.70 -3.09
CA MET A 1 19.70 -19.41 -3.81
C MET A 1 20.35 -19.59 -5.16
N SER A 2 19.80 -19.04 -6.25
CA SER A 2 20.52 -19.01 -7.54
C SER A 2 21.72 -18.07 -7.44
N ASN A 3 22.77 -18.33 -8.22
CA ASN A 3 23.97 -17.46 -8.25
C ASN A 3 23.61 -16.00 -8.61
N THR A 4 22.63 -15.81 -9.47
CA THR A 4 22.14 -14.47 -9.86
C THR A 4 21.58 -13.69 -8.68
N ARG A 5 20.83 -14.36 -7.80
CA ARG A 5 20.24 -13.73 -6.62
C ARG A 5 21.26 -13.41 -5.54
N LEU A 6 22.26 -14.26 -5.37
CA LEU A 6 23.36 -14.00 -4.44
C LEU A 6 24.15 -12.75 -4.87
N ASN A 7 24.46 -12.64 -6.16
CA ASN A 7 25.13 -11.47 -6.71
C ASN A 7 24.29 -10.18 -6.53
N ALA A 8 22.98 -10.26 -6.76
CA ALA A 8 22.08 -9.12 -6.56
C ALA A 8 22.04 -8.67 -5.08
N PHE A 9 22.02 -9.61 -4.14
CA PHE A 9 22.12 -9.29 -2.72
C PHE A 9 23.44 -8.61 -2.36
N GLU A 10 24.57 -9.11 -2.87
CA GLU A 10 25.89 -8.51 -2.61
C GLU A 10 26.02 -7.10 -3.22
N GLU A 11 25.45 -6.88 -4.41
CA GLU A 11 25.38 -5.53 -5.00
C GLU A 11 24.55 -4.59 -4.13
N TYR A 12 23.39 -5.05 -3.67
CA TYR A 12 22.50 -4.29 -2.80
C TYR A 12 23.19 -3.94 -1.47
N GLN A 13 23.81 -4.91 -0.81
CA GLN A 13 24.55 -4.70 0.44
C GLN A 13 25.68 -3.68 0.25
N LYS A 14 26.49 -3.81 -0.80
CA LYS A 14 27.56 -2.84 -1.10
C LYS A 14 27.02 -1.42 -1.31
N MET A 15 25.86 -1.28 -1.96
CA MET A 15 25.23 0.02 -2.15
C MET A 15 24.80 0.61 -0.81
N VAL A 16 24.15 -0.17 0.06
CA VAL A 16 23.72 0.28 1.39
C VAL A 16 24.93 0.65 2.25
N ASP A 17 25.97 -0.18 2.29
CA ASP A 17 27.22 0.08 3.03
C ASP A 17 27.91 1.35 2.55
N SER A 18 27.85 1.63 1.24
CA SER A 18 28.44 2.86 0.67
C SER A 18 27.69 4.14 1.10
N ILE A 19 26.42 4.04 1.44
CA ILE A 19 25.57 5.18 1.82
C ILE A 19 25.57 5.39 3.34
N PHE A 20 25.37 4.33 4.11
CA PHE A 20 25.13 4.40 5.55
C PHE A 20 26.32 3.92 6.40
N GLY A 21 27.38 3.40 5.78
CA GLY A 21 28.48 2.74 6.47
C GLY A 21 28.31 1.23 6.58
N ASN A 22 29.38 0.55 6.97
CA ASN A 22 29.42 -0.89 7.02
C ASN A 22 28.49 -1.45 8.12
N ASP A 23 28.03 -2.68 7.90
CA ASP A 23 27.28 -3.52 8.85
C ASP A 23 25.83 -3.11 9.14
N ILE A 24 25.20 -2.23 8.35
CA ILE A 24 23.76 -1.96 8.48
C ILE A 24 22.94 -3.21 8.17
N ILE A 25 23.28 -3.94 7.10
CA ILE A 25 22.64 -5.20 6.74
C ILE A 25 23.48 -6.36 7.29
N ASN A 26 23.27 -6.70 8.55
CA ASN A 26 23.88 -7.86 9.19
C ASN A 26 22.82 -8.98 9.36
N VAL A 27 22.34 -9.51 8.24
CA VAL A 27 21.37 -10.61 8.22
C VAL A 27 21.90 -11.77 7.39
N ASP A 28 21.48 -12.97 7.75
CA ASP A 28 21.75 -14.17 6.96
C ASP A 28 21.19 -13.97 5.53
N LYS A 29 22.08 -14.03 4.53
CA LYS A 29 21.75 -13.85 3.11
C LYS A 29 20.58 -14.72 2.65
N THR A 30 20.40 -15.89 3.25
CA THR A 30 19.34 -16.84 2.92
C THR A 30 17.97 -16.40 3.45
N LYS A 31 17.96 -15.54 4.46
CA LYS A 31 16.75 -15.02 5.12
C LYS A 31 16.30 -13.67 4.58
N PHE A 32 17.17 -12.98 3.85
CA PHE A 32 16.81 -11.72 3.23
C PHE A 32 15.73 -11.95 2.16
N GLY A 33 14.63 -11.24 2.27
CA GLY A 33 13.42 -11.45 1.46
C GLY A 33 13.65 -11.27 -0.04
N ASN A 34 12.77 -11.90 -0.79
CA ASN A 34 12.91 -12.01 -2.24
C ASN A 34 12.57 -10.71 -2.98
N ASN A 35 11.57 -9.95 -2.48
CA ASN A 35 10.92 -8.91 -3.29
C ASN A 35 11.84 -7.78 -3.76
N ILE A 36 12.59 -7.17 -2.84
CA ILE A 36 13.56 -6.12 -3.21
C ILE A 36 14.70 -6.67 -4.06
N ILE A 37 15.22 -7.85 -3.70
CA ILE A 37 16.34 -8.47 -4.43
C ILE A 37 15.89 -8.95 -5.81
N ASP A 38 14.69 -9.48 -5.94
CA ASP A 38 14.15 -9.89 -7.24
C ASP A 38 13.91 -8.67 -8.14
N THR A 39 13.35 -7.58 -7.61
CA THR A 39 13.24 -6.30 -8.33
C THR A 39 14.61 -5.77 -8.72
N TRP A 40 15.57 -5.81 -7.80
CA TRP A 40 16.95 -5.39 -8.04
C TRP A 40 17.64 -6.21 -9.13
N SER A 41 17.32 -7.50 -9.23
CA SER A 41 17.93 -8.41 -10.21
C SER A 41 17.30 -8.35 -11.62
N HIS A 42 16.11 -7.79 -11.75
CA HIS A 42 15.39 -7.67 -13.03
C HIS A 42 15.99 -6.59 -13.92
N LYS A 43 16.89 -7.00 -14.83
CA LYS A 43 17.68 -6.08 -15.66
C LYS A 43 16.90 -5.43 -16.83
N ASN A 44 15.85 -6.08 -17.32
CA ASN A 44 15.18 -5.65 -18.56
C ASN A 44 13.90 -4.85 -18.32
N GLU A 45 13.23 -5.05 -17.19
CA GLU A 45 11.95 -4.41 -16.89
C GLU A 45 12.08 -3.27 -15.87
N PHE A 46 13.13 -3.31 -15.03
CA PHE A 46 13.31 -2.39 -13.91
C PHE A 46 14.70 -1.74 -13.92
N ASN A 47 15.16 -1.33 -15.09
CA ASN A 47 16.52 -0.80 -15.26
C ASN A 47 16.84 0.39 -14.36
N ASP A 48 15.88 1.27 -14.14
CA ASP A 48 16.09 2.51 -13.39
C ASP A 48 15.91 2.33 -11.88
N PHE A 49 15.34 1.19 -11.43
CA PHE A 49 15.05 0.97 -10.02
C PHE A 49 16.29 1.06 -9.14
N LYS A 50 17.39 0.43 -9.54
CA LYS A 50 18.65 0.44 -8.76
C LYS A 50 19.15 1.86 -8.51
N GLN A 51 19.19 2.67 -9.56
CA GLN A 51 19.67 4.04 -9.48
C GLN A 51 18.70 4.88 -8.65
N ASN A 52 17.42 4.84 -8.96
CA ASN A 52 16.40 5.63 -8.29
C ASN A 52 16.29 5.29 -6.79
N PHE A 53 16.37 4.00 -6.44
CA PHE A 53 16.34 3.58 -5.04
C PHE A 53 17.63 3.97 -4.29
N SER A 54 18.80 3.82 -4.91
CA SER A 54 20.06 4.29 -4.35
C SER A 54 20.05 5.80 -4.10
N ASP A 55 19.55 6.58 -5.06
CA ASP A 55 19.47 8.03 -4.93
C ASP A 55 18.47 8.47 -3.86
N ARG A 56 17.34 7.75 -3.71
CA ARG A 56 16.41 7.94 -2.59
C ARG A 56 17.10 7.74 -1.25
N LEU A 57 17.83 6.64 -1.07
CA LEU A 57 18.55 6.38 0.19
C LEU A 57 19.61 7.44 0.49
N LYS A 58 20.32 7.92 -0.52
CA LYS A 58 21.29 9.03 -0.35
C LYS A 58 20.60 10.33 0.07
N ARG A 59 19.42 10.66 -0.53
CA ARG A 59 18.65 11.82 -0.12
C ARG A 59 18.18 11.69 1.32
N LEU A 60 17.60 10.54 1.71
CA LEU A 60 17.17 10.27 3.08
C LEU A 60 18.29 10.47 4.09
N GLN A 61 19.50 9.94 3.79
CA GLN A 61 20.67 10.13 4.65
C GLN A 61 21.11 11.62 4.72
N ALA A 62 21.00 12.35 3.61
CA ALA A 62 21.38 13.75 3.57
C ALA A 62 20.40 14.67 4.33
N ILE A 63 19.13 14.29 4.33
CA ILE A 63 18.03 15.05 4.93
C ILE A 63 17.96 14.84 6.44
N TYR A 64 17.88 13.59 6.89
CA TYR A 64 17.69 13.24 8.28
C TYR A 64 19.03 13.02 8.97
N LYS A 65 19.46 14.00 9.78
CA LYS A 65 20.78 14.02 10.41
C LYS A 65 20.76 13.82 11.92
N ASP A 66 19.59 14.00 12.55
CA ASP A 66 19.45 13.72 13.97
C ASP A 66 19.51 12.21 14.25
N ALA A 67 20.03 11.85 15.44
CA ALA A 67 20.34 10.46 15.75
C ALA A 67 19.10 9.55 15.78
N ASP A 68 17.94 10.08 16.18
CA ASP A 68 16.70 9.32 16.31
C ASP A 68 16.16 8.99 14.90
N ASN A 69 16.03 9.98 14.02
CA ASN A 69 15.57 9.80 12.66
C ASN A 69 16.52 8.89 11.85
N VAL A 70 17.84 9.06 12.01
CA VAL A 70 18.84 8.18 11.38
C VAL A 70 18.62 6.73 11.83
N THR A 71 18.36 6.50 13.11
CA THR A 71 18.10 5.17 13.65
C THR A 71 16.83 4.55 13.00
N VAL A 72 15.78 5.31 12.82
CA VAL A 72 14.55 4.85 12.15
C VAL A 72 14.87 4.42 10.71
N ILE A 73 15.57 5.27 9.94
CA ILE A 73 15.91 4.96 8.54
C ILE A 73 16.80 3.71 8.45
N HIS A 74 17.82 3.58 9.32
CA HIS A 74 18.66 2.39 9.36
C HIS A 74 17.86 1.12 9.65
N ASN A 75 16.90 1.19 10.58
CA ASN A 75 16.02 0.06 10.89
C ASN A 75 15.14 -0.32 9.69
N LEU A 76 14.58 0.65 8.96
CA LEU A 76 13.82 0.37 7.75
C LEU A 76 14.68 -0.30 6.68
N VAL A 77 15.85 0.26 6.38
CA VAL A 77 16.79 -0.31 5.39
C VAL A 77 17.22 -1.72 5.77
N LYS A 78 17.48 -1.96 7.06
CA LYS A 78 17.83 -3.30 7.58
C LYS A 78 16.70 -4.30 7.41
N ASN A 79 15.46 -3.87 7.67
CA ASN A 79 14.30 -4.74 7.72
C ASN A 79 13.53 -4.85 6.39
N ILE A 80 13.92 -4.13 5.35
CA ILE A 80 13.24 -4.17 4.04
C ILE A 80 13.28 -5.57 3.40
N GLY A 81 14.19 -6.42 3.85
CA GLY A 81 14.25 -7.83 3.48
C GLY A 81 13.22 -8.72 4.18
N ASP A 82 12.39 -8.21 5.10
CA ASP A 82 11.31 -8.98 5.70
C ASP A 82 10.18 -9.20 4.69
N ASN A 83 9.98 -10.45 4.30
CA ASN A 83 8.95 -10.83 3.32
C ASN A 83 7.52 -10.46 3.70
N LYS A 84 7.25 -10.25 4.99
CA LYS A 84 5.89 -9.95 5.47
C LYS A 84 5.59 -8.46 5.49
N ASN A 85 6.61 -7.64 5.76
CA ASN A 85 6.44 -6.22 6.07
C ASN A 85 7.14 -5.28 5.07
N TRP A 86 7.85 -5.82 4.06
CA TRP A 86 8.67 -5.03 3.14
C TRP A 86 7.90 -3.92 2.42
N GLU A 87 6.62 -4.13 2.11
CA GLU A 87 5.77 -3.14 1.43
C GLU A 87 5.55 -1.91 2.30
N GLY A 88 5.22 -2.12 3.57
CA GLY A 88 5.08 -1.03 4.54
C GLY A 88 6.39 -0.27 4.70
N ILE A 89 7.50 -1.00 4.86
CA ILE A 89 8.85 -0.43 5.00
C ILE A 89 9.22 0.38 3.76
N TYR A 90 8.98 -0.16 2.57
CA TYR A 90 9.26 0.56 1.33
C TYR A 90 8.38 1.80 1.19
N ALA A 91 7.08 1.72 1.56
CA ALA A 91 6.17 2.85 1.56
C ALA A 91 6.67 3.99 2.48
N GLU A 92 7.16 3.65 3.67
CA GLU A 92 7.73 4.62 4.59
C GLU A 92 8.96 5.32 3.97
N LEU A 93 9.90 4.57 3.38
CA LEU A 93 11.06 5.15 2.71
C LEU A 93 10.67 6.08 1.54
N VAL A 94 9.64 5.70 0.77
CA VAL A 94 9.11 6.58 -0.31
C VAL A 94 8.51 7.85 0.27
N ALA A 95 7.64 7.71 1.27
CA ALA A 95 6.95 8.85 1.85
C ALA A 95 7.92 9.81 2.58
N TYR A 96 8.91 9.29 3.30
CA TYR A 96 9.93 10.12 3.96
C TYR A 96 10.76 10.94 2.96
N ASP A 97 11.08 10.36 1.79
CA ASP A 97 11.78 11.06 0.72
C ASP A 97 10.89 12.14 0.07
N VAL A 98 9.61 11.85 -0.14
CA VAL A 98 8.65 12.74 -0.80
C VAL A 98 8.16 13.86 0.12
N MET A 99 7.83 13.51 1.37
CA MET A 99 7.23 14.45 2.33
C MET A 99 8.27 15.35 3.02
N HIS A 100 9.54 15.16 2.72
CA HIS A 100 10.57 16.08 3.19
C HIS A 100 10.32 17.49 2.67
N THR A 101 10.36 18.47 3.57
CA THR A 101 10.24 19.88 3.23
C THR A 101 11.61 20.52 3.15
N GLU A 102 11.84 21.35 2.13
CA GLU A 102 12.99 22.26 2.10
C GLU A 102 12.80 23.43 3.10
N TYR A 103 11.61 23.58 3.63
CA TYR A 103 11.32 24.53 4.70
C TYR A 103 11.67 23.85 6.03
N ASN A 104 12.52 24.44 6.81
CA ASN A 104 13.04 24.03 8.10
C ASN A 104 12.04 23.45 9.12
N ALA A 105 11.00 22.77 8.68
CA ALA A 105 10.11 22.05 9.57
C ALA A 105 10.93 20.92 10.21
N GLU A 106 11.08 20.97 11.50
CA GLU A 106 11.62 19.84 12.21
C GLU A 106 10.67 18.65 12.08
N VAL A 107 11.20 17.53 11.65
CA VAL A 107 10.46 16.29 11.42
C VAL A 107 11.00 15.21 12.35
N LYS A 108 10.10 14.56 13.09
CA LYS A 108 10.38 13.33 13.84
C LYS A 108 9.71 12.14 13.16
N LEU A 109 10.48 11.07 13.01
CA LEU A 109 10.00 9.81 12.47
C LEU A 109 9.65 8.85 13.62
N ASP A 110 8.67 7.96 13.40
CA ASP A 110 8.21 6.92 14.34
C ASP A 110 7.89 7.46 15.74
N VAL A 111 6.94 8.39 15.81
CA VAL A 111 6.57 9.08 17.04
C VAL A 111 5.47 8.34 17.80
N SER A 112 5.75 7.98 19.07
CA SER A 112 4.75 7.36 19.95
C SER A 112 4.07 8.40 20.83
N GLN A 113 2.74 8.36 20.88
CA GLN A 113 1.90 9.17 21.74
C GLN A 113 1.07 8.29 22.68
N ASN A 114 0.63 8.84 23.82
CA ASN A 114 -0.31 8.16 24.69
C ASN A 114 -1.65 7.96 23.94
N ALA A 115 -2.35 6.85 24.18
CA ALA A 115 -3.62 6.55 23.51
C ALA A 115 -4.71 7.62 23.73
N THR A 116 -4.65 8.36 24.83
CA THR A 116 -5.57 9.50 25.11
C THR A 116 -5.40 10.66 24.13
N PHE A 117 -4.33 10.66 23.34
CA PHE A 117 -4.10 11.63 22.26
C PHE A 117 -5.04 11.43 21.07
N ALA A 118 -5.52 10.20 20.87
CA ALA A 118 -6.29 9.77 19.71
C ALA A 118 -7.46 8.85 20.09
N LEU A 119 -8.28 8.47 19.11
CA LEU A 119 -9.36 7.48 19.29
C LEU A 119 -8.84 6.09 19.71
N ALA A 120 -7.52 5.88 19.73
CA ALA A 120 -6.86 4.68 20.24
C ALA A 120 -7.29 4.31 21.67
N GLU A 121 -7.58 5.29 22.51
CA GLU A 121 -8.09 5.11 23.86
C GLU A 121 -9.38 4.30 23.86
N LYS A 122 -10.31 4.61 22.95
CA LYS A 122 -11.62 3.95 22.83
C LYS A 122 -11.54 2.53 22.26
N LEU A 123 -10.35 2.12 21.85
CA LEU A 123 -10.04 0.75 21.39
C LEU A 123 -9.21 -0.02 22.43
N GLY A 124 -9.09 0.51 23.66
CA GLY A 124 -8.34 -0.13 24.75
C GLY A 124 -6.83 -0.19 24.52
N LYS A 125 -6.29 0.60 23.61
CA LYS A 125 -4.84 0.69 23.36
C LYS A 125 -4.17 1.56 24.41
N ARG A 126 -2.87 1.34 24.62
CA ARG A 126 -2.07 2.17 25.54
C ARG A 126 -1.36 3.32 24.84
N ASN A 127 -0.88 3.08 23.63
CA ASN A 127 -0.16 4.04 22.81
C ASN A 127 -0.68 4.03 21.38
N VAL A 128 -0.39 5.10 20.66
CA VAL A 128 -0.57 5.26 19.23
C VAL A 128 0.73 5.75 18.61
N ASN A 129 1.17 5.11 17.52
CA ASN A 129 2.38 5.51 16.81
C ASN A 129 1.99 6.18 15.49
N TYR A 130 2.76 7.20 15.13
CA TYR A 130 2.67 7.92 13.86
C TYR A 130 4.01 7.85 13.16
N ASP A 131 3.99 7.68 11.85
CA ASP A 131 5.21 7.49 11.07
C ASP A 131 5.96 8.83 10.91
N ILE A 132 5.25 9.96 10.85
CA ILE A 132 5.83 11.31 10.79
C ILE A 132 5.09 12.25 11.74
N HIS A 133 5.85 13.07 12.48
CA HIS A 133 5.39 14.28 13.12
C HIS A 133 6.19 15.47 12.59
N MET A 134 5.52 16.37 11.89
CA MET A 134 6.06 17.64 11.45
C MET A 134 5.64 18.68 12.50
N PHE A 135 6.60 19.22 13.25
CA PHE A 135 6.32 20.17 14.32
C PHE A 135 6.75 21.59 13.94
N GLU A 136 6.75 22.54 14.89
CA GLU A 136 6.89 23.97 14.70
C GLU A 136 5.72 24.59 13.92
N ASP A 137 5.95 24.89 12.65
CA ASP A 137 4.98 25.64 11.85
C ASP A 137 3.72 24.84 11.46
N TYR A 138 3.80 23.51 11.42
CA TYR A 138 2.73 22.66 10.91
C TYR A 138 2.01 21.85 11.98
N ASP A 139 2.73 21.35 13.00
CA ASP A 139 2.24 20.50 14.08
C ASP A 139 1.25 19.42 13.62
N VAL A 140 1.62 18.69 12.56
CA VAL A 140 0.81 17.72 11.85
C VAL A 140 1.39 16.31 11.99
N TYR A 141 0.49 15.33 12.13
CA TYR A 141 0.83 13.91 12.20
C TYR A 141 0.45 13.21 10.91
N LEU A 142 1.32 12.30 10.45
CA LEU A 142 1.07 11.50 9.27
C LEU A 142 1.28 10.02 9.59
N ASP A 143 0.44 9.16 9.00
CA ASP A 143 0.56 7.72 9.10
C ASP A 143 0.60 7.14 7.67
N ILE A 144 1.64 6.35 7.39
CA ILE A 144 1.97 5.89 6.04
C ILE A 144 1.49 4.45 5.86
N LYS A 145 0.92 4.18 4.70
CA LYS A 145 0.40 2.85 4.36
C LYS A 145 0.79 2.48 2.93
N ALA A 146 1.24 1.26 2.74
CA ALA A 146 1.31 0.69 1.42
C ALA A 146 -0.13 0.53 0.87
N PHE A 147 -0.36 1.01 -0.35
CA PHE A 147 -1.64 0.83 -1.05
C PHE A 147 -1.51 -0.37 -1.98
N THR A 148 -1.72 -1.57 -1.45
CA THR A 148 -1.53 -2.82 -2.15
C THR A 148 -2.85 -3.55 -2.38
N ASP A 149 -2.91 -4.34 -3.46
CA ASP A 149 -4.01 -5.26 -3.71
C ASP A 149 -3.66 -6.64 -3.14
N THR A 150 -3.82 -6.78 -1.84
CA THR A 150 -3.48 -8.01 -1.11
C THR A 150 -4.27 -9.22 -1.61
N VAL A 151 -5.51 -9.01 -2.06
CA VAL A 151 -6.37 -10.09 -2.58
C VAL A 151 -5.84 -10.61 -3.90
N GLY A 152 -5.47 -9.71 -4.83
CA GLY A 152 -4.88 -10.10 -6.10
C GLY A 152 -3.58 -10.89 -5.93
N ASP A 153 -2.74 -10.50 -4.98
CA ASP A 153 -1.48 -11.20 -4.68
C ASP A 153 -1.71 -12.58 -4.06
N ILE A 154 -2.62 -12.70 -3.11
CA ILE A 154 -3.00 -13.97 -2.50
C ILE A 154 -3.49 -14.94 -3.58
N LEU A 155 -4.36 -14.48 -4.48
CA LEU A 155 -4.90 -15.28 -5.57
C LEU A 155 -3.80 -15.72 -6.54
N LYS A 156 -2.95 -14.78 -6.98
CA LYS A 156 -1.83 -15.07 -7.88
C LYS A 156 -0.89 -16.12 -7.29
N HIS A 157 -0.46 -15.96 -6.05
CA HIS A 157 0.41 -16.92 -5.39
C HIS A 157 -0.27 -18.28 -5.20
N SER A 158 -1.55 -18.32 -4.86
CA SER A 158 -2.30 -19.57 -4.70
C SER A 158 -2.39 -20.35 -6.00
N VAL A 159 -2.62 -19.64 -7.11
CA VAL A 159 -2.67 -20.24 -8.46
C VAL A 159 -1.29 -20.74 -8.88
N ILE A 160 -0.24 -19.91 -8.70
CA ILE A 160 1.13 -20.29 -9.04
C ILE A 160 1.56 -21.53 -8.25
N ASP A 161 1.32 -21.57 -6.94
CA ASP A 161 1.65 -22.70 -6.09
C ASP A 161 0.94 -24.00 -6.53
N ALA A 162 -0.33 -23.88 -6.89
CA ALA A 162 -1.10 -25.03 -7.38
C ALA A 162 -0.53 -25.60 -8.69
N ILE A 163 -0.11 -24.73 -9.61
CA ILE A 163 0.44 -25.11 -10.92
C ILE A 163 1.85 -25.67 -10.78
N THR A 164 2.70 -25.01 -10.01
CA THR A 164 4.13 -25.37 -9.87
C THR A 164 4.30 -26.79 -9.32
N ASN A 165 3.46 -27.16 -8.37
CA ASN A 165 3.50 -28.49 -7.74
C ASN A 165 3.04 -29.65 -8.67
N LEU A 166 2.41 -29.36 -9.79
CA LEU A 166 1.84 -30.39 -10.69
C LEU A 166 2.60 -30.56 -12.00
N ASN A 167 3.72 -29.88 -12.24
CA ASN A 167 4.34 -29.80 -13.57
C ASN A 167 3.36 -29.37 -14.69
N ALA A 168 2.20 -28.85 -14.31
CA ALA A 168 1.15 -28.42 -15.24
C ALA A 168 1.50 -27.10 -15.93
N PHE A 169 2.49 -26.41 -15.45
CA PHE A 169 2.92 -25.08 -15.88
C PHE A 169 3.29 -25.00 -17.38
N LYS A 170 3.78 -26.11 -17.93
CA LYS A 170 4.16 -26.21 -19.36
C LYS A 170 3.02 -26.58 -20.29
N LYS A 171 1.88 -26.96 -19.77
CA LYS A 171 0.76 -27.46 -20.57
C LYS A 171 -0.49 -26.61 -20.50
N TYR A 172 -0.75 -26.00 -19.35
CA TYR A 172 -1.98 -25.25 -19.09
C TYR A 172 -1.72 -23.84 -18.64
N ARG A 173 -2.52 -22.92 -19.18
CA ARG A 173 -2.69 -21.55 -18.69
C ARG A 173 -3.92 -21.49 -17.81
N ILE A 174 -3.84 -20.81 -16.68
CA ILE A 174 -4.98 -20.54 -15.83
C ILE A 174 -5.34 -19.06 -15.93
N ASP A 175 -6.56 -18.80 -16.38
CA ASP A 175 -7.16 -17.47 -16.26
C ASP A 175 -7.98 -17.44 -14.98
N VAL A 176 -7.68 -16.50 -14.10
CA VAL A 176 -8.47 -16.19 -12.92
C VAL A 176 -9.44 -15.08 -13.28
N LEU A 177 -10.71 -15.34 -13.13
CA LEU A 177 -11.81 -14.43 -13.46
C LEU A 177 -12.50 -14.07 -12.15
N PRO A 178 -12.07 -13.01 -11.46
CA PRO A 178 -12.76 -12.56 -10.29
C PRO A 178 -14.09 -11.94 -10.70
N GLU A 179 -15.17 -12.30 -9.99
CA GLU A 179 -16.38 -11.52 -10.04
C GLU A 179 -16.10 -10.22 -9.32
N TYR A 180 -16.12 -9.13 -10.06
CA TYR A 180 -15.93 -7.80 -9.48
C TYR A 180 -17.25 -7.36 -8.81
N PRO A 181 -17.22 -6.83 -7.58
CA PRO A 181 -16.07 -6.39 -6.81
C PRO A 181 -15.54 -7.44 -5.82
N TYR A 182 -14.23 -7.42 -5.58
CA TYR A 182 -13.70 -8.06 -4.39
C TYR A 182 -14.30 -7.39 -3.17
N ASP A 183 -14.97 -8.15 -2.31
CA ASP A 183 -15.13 -7.70 -0.94
C ASP A 183 -13.76 -7.77 -0.27
N ASP A 184 -13.33 -6.65 0.28
CA ASP A 184 -12.03 -6.50 0.92
C ASP A 184 -11.91 -7.21 2.27
N ASP A 185 -12.68 -8.24 2.54
CA ASP A 185 -12.42 -9.09 3.66
C ASP A 185 -11.23 -9.99 3.34
N ASP A 186 -10.02 -9.37 3.37
CA ASP A 186 -8.73 -10.07 3.32
C ASP A 186 -8.70 -11.29 4.25
N GLU A 187 -9.45 -11.26 5.32
CA GLU A 187 -9.57 -12.36 6.27
C GLU A 187 -10.25 -13.59 5.69
N ASP A 188 -11.30 -13.43 4.87
CA ASP A 188 -11.97 -14.57 4.24
C ASP A 188 -11.08 -15.23 3.17
N TYR A 189 -10.33 -14.44 2.41
CA TYR A 189 -9.36 -14.98 1.47
C TYR A 189 -8.21 -15.69 2.20
N LYS A 190 -7.67 -15.10 3.26
CA LYS A 190 -6.60 -15.71 4.06
C LYS A 190 -7.03 -17.05 4.66
N LYS A 191 -8.23 -17.14 5.18
CA LYS A 191 -8.81 -18.39 5.73
C LYS A 191 -8.99 -19.46 4.67
N ASN A 192 -9.30 -19.07 3.44
CA ASN A 192 -9.64 -19.96 2.34
C ASN A 192 -8.47 -20.27 1.38
N ILE A 193 -7.26 -19.76 1.60
CA ILE A 193 -6.11 -20.01 0.73
C ILE A 193 -5.82 -21.50 0.54
N SER A 194 -5.75 -22.27 1.62
CA SER A 194 -5.42 -23.70 1.56
C SER A 194 -6.50 -24.52 0.85
N PRO A 195 -7.78 -24.39 1.20
CA PRO A 195 -8.87 -25.01 0.45
C PRO A 195 -8.93 -24.59 -1.02
N LEU A 196 -8.67 -23.32 -1.34
CA LEU A 196 -8.65 -22.82 -2.71
C LEU A 196 -7.52 -23.46 -3.53
N ARG A 197 -6.34 -23.60 -2.94
CA ARG A 197 -5.20 -24.30 -3.57
C ARG A 197 -5.52 -25.76 -3.88
N GLU A 198 -6.22 -26.44 -2.98
CA GLU A 198 -6.64 -27.82 -3.16
C GLU A 198 -7.69 -27.94 -4.26
N GLU A 199 -8.68 -27.06 -4.29
CA GLU A 199 -9.69 -26.99 -5.35
C GLU A 199 -9.05 -26.82 -6.74
N LEU A 200 -8.12 -25.86 -6.86
CA LEU A 200 -7.37 -25.62 -8.09
C LEU A 200 -6.54 -26.83 -8.51
N ARG A 201 -5.88 -27.49 -7.57
CA ARG A 201 -5.08 -28.69 -7.82
C ARG A 201 -5.93 -29.83 -8.35
N ASN A 202 -7.11 -30.04 -7.75
CA ASN A 202 -8.04 -31.08 -8.18
C ASN A 202 -8.58 -30.81 -9.59
N ALA A 203 -8.94 -29.55 -9.88
CA ALA A 203 -9.39 -29.16 -11.21
C ALA A 203 -8.30 -29.30 -12.29
N LEU A 204 -7.04 -29.03 -11.94
CA LEU A 204 -5.90 -29.22 -12.83
C LEU A 204 -5.59 -30.69 -13.08
N ASN A 205 -5.65 -31.53 -12.04
CA ASN A 205 -5.49 -32.98 -12.19
C ASN A 205 -6.57 -33.57 -13.10
N ASP A 206 -7.83 -33.19 -12.89
CA ASP A 206 -8.94 -33.62 -13.76
C ASP A 206 -8.74 -33.18 -15.22
N ALA A 207 -8.27 -31.94 -15.43
CA ALA A 207 -7.97 -31.46 -16.78
C ALA A 207 -6.80 -32.23 -17.44
N LEU A 208 -5.79 -32.59 -16.64
CA LEU A 208 -4.64 -33.38 -17.11
C LEU A 208 -5.03 -34.81 -17.45
N GLU A 209 -5.75 -35.49 -16.56
CA GLU A 209 -6.17 -36.89 -16.72
C GLU A 209 -7.07 -37.07 -17.94
N HIS A 210 -7.97 -36.16 -18.18
CA HIS A 210 -8.93 -36.20 -19.27
C HIS A 210 -8.49 -35.42 -20.52
N ASN A 211 -7.25 -34.92 -20.58
CA ASN A 211 -6.72 -34.12 -21.70
C ASN A 211 -7.66 -33.00 -22.16
N LYS A 212 -8.31 -32.31 -21.23
CA LYS A 212 -9.28 -31.28 -21.57
C LYS A 212 -8.59 -30.09 -22.26
N LEU A 213 -9.13 -29.66 -23.40
CA LEU A 213 -8.64 -28.49 -24.13
C LEU A 213 -8.99 -27.17 -23.40
N LYS A 214 -10.13 -27.18 -22.73
CA LYS A 214 -10.66 -26.07 -21.93
C LYS A 214 -11.51 -26.62 -20.79
N HIS A 215 -11.28 -26.08 -19.60
CA HIS A 215 -12.10 -26.38 -18.44
C HIS A 215 -12.39 -25.07 -17.70
N SER A 216 -13.66 -24.78 -17.41
CA SER A 216 -14.06 -23.61 -16.66
C SER A 216 -14.92 -24.03 -15.49
N PHE A 217 -14.72 -23.42 -14.33
CA PHE A 217 -15.52 -23.70 -13.15
C PHE A 217 -15.57 -22.48 -12.23
N ASN A 218 -16.63 -22.41 -11.42
CA ASN A 218 -16.75 -21.46 -10.32
C ASN A 218 -16.18 -22.11 -9.07
N SER A 219 -15.40 -21.36 -8.30
CA SER A 219 -14.89 -21.86 -7.04
C SER A 219 -16.04 -22.12 -6.07
N LYS A 220 -15.98 -23.26 -5.38
CA LYS A 220 -16.90 -23.59 -4.28
C LYS A 220 -16.40 -23.02 -2.95
N VAL A 221 -15.09 -22.79 -2.88
CA VAL A 221 -14.40 -22.26 -1.69
C VAL A 221 -14.55 -20.75 -1.62
N VAL A 222 -14.40 -20.08 -2.78
CA VAL A 222 -14.58 -18.65 -2.93
C VAL A 222 -15.55 -18.38 -4.07
N PRO A 223 -16.87 -18.36 -3.83
CA PRO A 223 -17.89 -18.37 -4.88
C PRO A 223 -17.82 -17.20 -5.89
N ARG A 224 -17.07 -16.15 -5.56
CA ARG A 224 -16.83 -14.98 -6.43
C ARG A 224 -15.69 -15.15 -7.41
N LEU A 225 -15.00 -16.31 -7.38
CA LEU A 225 -13.92 -16.63 -8.30
C LEU A 225 -14.37 -17.66 -9.31
N SER A 226 -14.10 -17.37 -10.56
CA SER A 226 -14.19 -18.33 -11.65
C SER A 226 -12.80 -18.58 -12.20
N PHE A 227 -12.55 -19.81 -12.62
CA PHE A 227 -11.29 -20.21 -13.22
C PHE A 227 -11.52 -20.77 -14.61
N ARG A 228 -10.60 -20.46 -15.51
CA ARG A 228 -10.55 -21.04 -16.84
C ARG A 228 -9.17 -21.65 -17.06
N ILE A 229 -9.14 -22.97 -17.21
CA ILE A 229 -7.95 -23.73 -17.54
C ILE A 229 -7.94 -23.93 -19.05
N LEU A 230 -6.89 -23.50 -19.73
CA LEU A 230 -6.71 -23.55 -21.18
C LEU A 230 -5.35 -24.18 -21.50
N ILE A 231 -5.22 -24.81 -22.67
CA ILE A 231 -3.89 -25.17 -23.16
C ILE A 231 -3.07 -23.92 -23.39
N GLY A 232 -1.84 -23.91 -22.87
CA GLY A 232 -0.90 -22.78 -22.96
C GLY A 232 -0.01 -22.73 -21.74
N GLU A 233 0.82 -21.69 -21.65
CA GLU A 233 1.72 -21.49 -20.52
C GLU A 233 1.32 -20.23 -19.72
N GLY A 234 1.49 -20.29 -18.41
CA GLY A 234 1.38 -19.14 -17.53
C GLY A 234 0.07 -18.98 -16.79
N VAL A 235 -0.03 -17.90 -16.06
CA VAL A 235 -1.20 -17.49 -15.28
C VAL A 235 -1.60 -16.09 -15.73
N ASN A 236 -2.85 -15.93 -16.12
CA ASN A 236 -3.43 -14.62 -16.38
C ASN A 236 -4.52 -14.34 -15.36
N SER A 237 -4.49 -13.15 -14.79
CA SER A 237 -5.62 -12.58 -14.08
C SER A 237 -6.22 -11.53 -14.99
N THR A 238 -7.39 -11.79 -15.54
CA THR A 238 -8.14 -10.78 -16.29
C THR A 238 -9.16 -10.15 -15.36
N VAL A 239 -8.85 -8.95 -14.90
CA VAL A 239 -9.90 -8.05 -14.45
C VAL A 239 -10.49 -7.46 -15.73
N SER A 240 -11.65 -7.96 -16.15
CA SER A 240 -12.25 -7.55 -17.43
C SER A 240 -12.70 -6.09 -17.44
N GLU A 241 -13.03 -5.54 -16.27
CA GLU A 241 -13.45 -4.14 -16.10
C GLU A 241 -13.00 -3.64 -14.73
N TYR A 242 -12.02 -2.74 -14.72
CA TYR A 242 -11.65 -2.03 -13.51
C TYR A 242 -12.50 -0.76 -13.38
N ASP A 243 -13.44 -0.77 -12.42
CA ASP A 243 -14.24 0.39 -12.07
C ASP A 243 -13.68 1.04 -10.78
N PRO A 244 -13.00 2.19 -10.89
CA PRO A 244 -12.42 2.88 -9.74
C PRO A 244 -13.47 3.36 -8.73
N TYR A 245 -14.67 3.69 -9.18
CA TYR A 245 -15.75 4.18 -8.31
C TYR A 245 -16.32 3.05 -7.46
N ARG A 246 -16.52 1.89 -8.06
CA ARG A 246 -16.96 0.69 -7.35
C ARG A 246 -15.91 0.21 -6.36
N ARG A 247 -14.63 0.29 -6.73
CA ARG A 247 -13.54 -0.01 -5.80
C ARG A 247 -13.50 0.96 -4.62
N ALA A 248 -13.71 2.25 -4.86
CA ALA A 248 -13.81 3.25 -3.80
C ALA A 248 -14.99 2.99 -2.85
N GLU A 249 -16.12 2.50 -3.37
CA GLU A 249 -17.28 2.12 -2.54
C GLU A 249 -16.94 1.00 -1.54
N GLN A 250 -16.12 0.04 -1.93
CA GLN A 250 -15.67 -1.04 -1.04
C GLN A 250 -14.72 -0.55 0.05
N LEU A 251 -13.96 0.51 -0.25
CA LEU A 251 -12.98 1.09 0.67
C LEU A 251 -13.57 2.22 1.53
N LYS A 252 -14.84 2.55 1.35
CA LYS A 252 -15.48 3.71 2.02
C LYS A 252 -15.34 3.71 3.54
N ASP A 253 -15.46 2.54 4.17
CA ASP A 253 -15.38 2.40 5.62
C ASP A 253 -13.96 2.16 6.14
N MET A 254 -12.98 2.12 5.24
CA MET A 254 -11.59 1.73 5.54
C MET A 254 -11.00 2.54 6.71
N ILE A 255 -11.26 3.85 6.74
CA ILE A 255 -10.72 4.72 7.78
C ILE A 255 -11.23 4.31 9.15
N ILE A 256 -12.52 4.04 9.29
CA ILE A 256 -13.11 3.64 10.57
C ILE A 256 -12.74 2.21 10.92
N LYS A 257 -12.79 1.28 9.97
CA LYS A 257 -12.45 -0.13 10.21
C LYS A 257 -10.98 -0.32 10.60
N ARG A 258 -10.06 0.33 9.88
CA ARG A 258 -8.62 0.04 9.98
C ARG A 258 -7.82 1.11 10.70
N TYR A 259 -8.19 2.37 10.59
CA TYR A 259 -7.36 3.50 11.00
C TYR A 259 -7.96 4.42 12.06
N CYS A 260 -9.18 4.17 12.57
CA CYS A 260 -9.78 5.06 13.56
C CYS A 260 -8.92 5.24 14.82
N ASN A 261 -8.12 4.23 15.18
CA ASN A 261 -7.19 4.34 16.30
C ASN A 261 -6.07 5.37 16.09
N LYS A 262 -5.82 5.79 14.85
CA LYS A 262 -4.79 6.76 14.50
C LYS A 262 -5.31 8.21 14.52
N LEU A 263 -6.61 8.41 14.56
CA LEU A 263 -7.23 9.74 14.46
C LEU A 263 -7.04 10.54 15.75
N PRO A 264 -6.23 11.61 15.76
CA PRO A 264 -6.00 12.43 16.96
C PRO A 264 -7.20 13.34 17.23
N TYR A 265 -7.44 13.66 18.51
CA TYR A 265 -8.56 14.53 18.90
C TYR A 265 -8.40 15.97 18.45
N ALA A 266 -7.18 16.53 18.54
CA ALA A 266 -6.96 17.96 18.45
C ALA A 266 -5.83 18.40 17.49
N LYS A 267 -5.26 17.49 16.70
CA LYS A 267 -4.15 17.80 15.79
C LYS A 267 -4.51 17.46 14.35
N PRO A 268 -4.01 18.21 13.37
CA PRO A 268 -4.10 17.84 11.98
C PRO A 268 -3.48 16.47 11.74
N PHE A 269 -4.17 15.63 10.95
CA PHE A 269 -3.72 14.29 10.68
C PHE A 269 -3.99 13.89 9.21
N PHE A 270 -2.98 13.28 8.59
CA PHE A 270 -3.06 12.78 7.24
C PHE A 270 -2.77 11.28 7.17
N LEU A 271 -3.53 10.57 6.34
CA LEU A 271 -3.16 9.25 5.87
C LEU A 271 -2.45 9.38 4.53
N VAL A 272 -1.26 8.80 4.46
CA VAL A 272 -0.42 8.78 3.26
C VAL A 272 -0.40 7.37 2.70
N PHE A 273 -0.94 7.20 1.51
CA PHE A 273 -0.97 5.92 0.81
C PHE A 273 0.07 5.92 -0.30
N VAL A 274 0.98 4.95 -0.26
CA VAL A 274 1.99 4.76 -1.30
C VAL A 274 1.60 3.56 -2.15
N ASN A 275 1.38 3.80 -3.42
CA ASN A 275 1.08 2.79 -4.42
C ASN A 275 2.34 2.46 -5.23
N PHE A 276 2.56 1.18 -5.46
CA PHE A 276 3.65 0.67 -6.28
C PHE A 276 3.07 0.03 -7.55
N PRO A 277 2.80 0.79 -8.61
CA PRO A 277 2.16 0.25 -9.82
C PRO A 277 2.94 -0.91 -10.43
N TRP A 278 4.27 -0.86 -10.32
CA TRP A 278 5.18 -1.88 -10.84
C TRP A 278 5.10 -3.21 -10.07
N PHE A 279 4.88 -3.18 -8.77
CA PHE A 279 4.80 -4.39 -7.97
C PHE A 279 3.50 -5.15 -8.24
N ASN A 280 2.39 -4.45 -8.33
CA ASN A 280 1.07 -5.02 -8.58
C ASN A 280 0.83 -5.40 -10.06
N GLN A 281 1.86 -5.35 -10.93
CA GLN A 281 1.77 -5.59 -12.38
C GLN A 281 0.71 -4.73 -13.09
N ARG A 282 0.26 -3.65 -12.46
CA ARG A 282 -0.64 -2.66 -13.04
C ARG A 282 0.13 -1.53 -13.74
N ASP A 283 1.39 -1.81 -14.05
CA ASP A 283 2.28 -0.87 -14.71
C ASP A 283 1.87 -0.67 -16.17
N ARG A 284 0.85 0.15 -16.37
CA ARG A 284 0.54 0.69 -17.69
C ARG A 284 0.12 2.14 -17.49
N ASP A 285 0.67 3.01 -18.31
CA ASP A 285 0.29 4.44 -18.38
C ASP A 285 -1.24 4.63 -18.52
N ALA A 286 -1.93 3.61 -19.06
CA ALA A 286 -3.38 3.57 -19.17
C ALA A 286 -4.15 3.56 -17.83
N PHE A 287 -3.48 3.23 -16.71
CA PHE A 287 -4.15 3.19 -15.39
C PHE A 287 -3.96 4.45 -14.55
N SER A 288 -3.15 5.42 -14.96
CA SER A 288 -2.93 6.64 -14.20
C SER A 288 -4.25 7.41 -13.96
N GLU A 289 -5.09 7.54 -14.97
CA GLU A 289 -6.41 8.18 -14.83
C GLU A 289 -7.37 7.37 -13.97
N CYS A 290 -7.31 6.03 -14.04
CA CYS A 290 -8.08 5.16 -13.16
C CYS A 290 -7.64 5.30 -11.71
N ASN A 291 -6.33 5.39 -11.44
CA ASN A 291 -5.82 5.61 -10.10
C ASN A 291 -6.25 6.98 -9.55
N LYS A 292 -6.15 8.02 -10.35
CA LYS A 292 -6.62 9.35 -9.98
C LYS A 292 -8.11 9.36 -9.61
N ALA A 293 -8.96 8.73 -10.45
CA ALA A 293 -10.39 8.60 -10.17
C ALA A 293 -10.65 7.77 -8.90
N LEU A 294 -9.88 6.70 -8.68
CA LEU A 294 -9.97 5.87 -7.47
C LEU A 294 -9.63 6.66 -6.22
N TYR A 295 -8.47 7.33 -6.20
CA TYR A 295 -7.99 8.09 -5.03
C TYR A 295 -8.94 9.22 -4.67
N ARG A 296 -9.39 9.99 -5.67
CA ARG A 296 -10.39 11.03 -5.48
C ARG A 296 -11.68 10.47 -4.89
N SER A 297 -12.16 9.35 -5.41
CA SER A 297 -13.40 8.72 -4.95
C SER A 297 -13.29 8.15 -3.54
N ILE A 298 -12.12 7.58 -3.16
CA ILE A 298 -11.86 7.13 -1.79
C ILE A 298 -11.90 8.32 -0.84
N ALA A 299 -11.16 9.39 -1.15
CA ALA A 299 -11.08 10.58 -0.33
C ALA A 299 -12.47 11.22 -0.15
N ARG A 300 -13.19 11.42 -1.25
CA ARG A 300 -14.55 11.97 -1.23
C ARG A 300 -15.50 11.17 -0.36
N ARG A 301 -15.56 9.85 -0.56
CA ARG A 301 -16.43 8.98 0.25
C ARG A 301 -16.05 9.03 1.71
N THR A 302 -14.77 8.99 2.03
CA THR A 302 -14.29 9.07 3.41
C THR A 302 -14.68 10.37 4.09
N PHE A 303 -14.58 11.51 3.40
CA PHE A 303 -14.86 12.82 3.99
C PHE A 303 -16.34 13.16 4.08
N MET A 304 -17.16 12.71 3.12
CA MET A 304 -18.49 13.23 2.92
C MET A 304 -19.61 12.26 3.31
N GLN A 305 -19.37 10.94 3.18
CA GLN A 305 -20.47 9.97 3.36
C GLN A 305 -21.14 9.97 4.75
N TYR A 306 -20.36 10.31 5.78
CA TYR A 306 -20.87 10.32 7.15
C TYR A 306 -21.39 11.67 7.61
N GLU A 307 -21.27 12.72 6.78
CA GLU A 307 -21.62 14.09 7.22
C GLU A 307 -23.09 14.22 7.63
N HIS A 308 -23.97 13.46 6.98
CA HIS A 308 -25.40 13.44 7.25
C HIS A 308 -25.91 12.09 7.80
N SER A 309 -24.98 11.27 8.33
CA SER A 309 -25.30 9.94 8.85
C SER A 309 -25.28 9.91 10.37
N GLU A 310 -26.19 9.14 10.94
CA GLU A 310 -26.22 8.82 12.38
C GLU A 310 -25.45 7.53 12.72
N THR A 311 -24.76 6.93 11.76
CA THR A 311 -23.97 5.71 11.94
C THR A 311 -22.95 5.90 13.05
N LEU A 312 -22.89 4.97 13.99
CA LEU A 312 -21.88 4.98 15.05
C LEU A 312 -20.59 4.28 14.62
N ILE A 313 -19.47 4.68 15.19
CA ILE A 313 -18.17 4.02 14.91
C ILE A 313 -18.27 2.53 15.23
N ARG A 314 -18.92 2.14 16.32
CA ARG A 314 -19.05 0.73 16.73
C ARG A 314 -19.86 -0.13 15.75
N ASP A 315 -20.73 0.45 14.95
CA ASP A 315 -21.49 -0.29 13.93
C ASP A 315 -20.60 -0.73 12.77
N ILE A 316 -19.50 0.01 12.54
CA ILE A 316 -18.51 -0.26 11.50
C ILE A 316 -17.30 -1.01 12.07
N ASN A 317 -16.89 -0.65 13.29
CA ASN A 317 -15.78 -1.27 14.03
C ASN A 317 -16.24 -1.73 15.42
N PRO A 318 -16.70 -2.97 15.59
CA PRO A 318 -17.25 -3.47 16.85
C PRO A 318 -16.28 -3.47 18.03
N GLN A 319 -14.98 -3.29 17.80
CA GLN A 319 -13.99 -3.15 18.87
C GLN A 319 -14.02 -1.77 19.54
N TYR A 320 -14.70 -0.81 18.94
CA TYR A 320 -14.80 0.54 19.47
C TYR A 320 -15.85 0.60 20.59
N ILE A 321 -15.44 1.04 21.78
CA ILE A 321 -16.22 0.91 23.02
C ILE A 321 -17.06 2.15 23.36
N SER A 322 -17.21 3.09 22.45
CA SER A 322 -17.92 4.36 22.70
C SER A 322 -19.00 4.62 21.64
N ASP A 323 -19.89 5.55 21.91
CA ASP A 323 -21.04 5.88 21.09
C ASP A 323 -20.81 7.07 20.14
N GLU A 324 -19.54 7.43 19.88
CA GLU A 324 -19.24 8.47 18.92
C GLU A 324 -19.70 8.08 17.51
N SER A 325 -20.14 9.09 16.77
CA SER A 325 -20.58 8.92 15.38
C SER A 325 -19.42 8.71 14.42
N ALA A 326 -19.67 8.02 13.32
CA ALA A 326 -18.73 7.89 12.22
C ALA A 326 -18.35 9.28 11.64
N LYS A 327 -19.28 10.24 11.65
CA LYS A 327 -19.05 11.65 11.33
C LYS A 327 -17.95 12.27 12.20
N PHE A 328 -17.99 12.02 13.52
CA PHE A 328 -16.98 12.51 14.44
C PHE A 328 -15.58 12.00 14.05
N ALA A 329 -15.43 10.69 13.75
CA ALA A 329 -14.19 10.12 13.31
C ALA A 329 -13.72 10.70 11.96
N ALA A 330 -14.62 10.78 10.97
CA ALA A 330 -14.29 11.32 9.65
C ALA A 330 -13.76 12.76 9.71
N ARG A 331 -14.31 13.60 10.61
CA ARG A 331 -13.85 14.98 10.81
C ARG A 331 -12.47 15.11 11.47
N LYS A 332 -11.96 14.05 12.13
CA LYS A 332 -10.60 14.04 12.68
C LYS A 332 -9.52 13.82 11.62
N LEU A 333 -9.88 13.32 10.46
CA LEU A 333 -8.97 13.19 9.32
C LEU A 333 -8.91 14.51 8.56
N THR A 334 -7.75 15.16 8.55
CA THR A 334 -7.53 16.45 7.87
C THR A 334 -7.40 16.28 6.36
N GLY A 335 -6.82 15.17 5.92
CA GLY A 335 -6.67 14.87 4.51
C GLY A 335 -6.07 13.50 4.22
N MET A 336 -5.98 13.20 2.94
CA MET A 336 -5.35 12.01 2.39
C MET A 336 -4.32 12.41 1.32
N VAL A 337 -3.19 11.73 1.33
CA VAL A 337 -2.16 11.86 0.30
C VAL A 337 -1.98 10.50 -0.35
N PHE A 338 -1.97 10.47 -1.68
CA PHE A 338 -1.64 9.28 -2.44
C PHE A 338 -0.38 9.55 -3.26
N ILE A 339 0.56 8.62 -3.22
CA ILE A 339 1.84 8.71 -3.91
C ILE A 339 1.96 7.49 -4.82
N ASP A 340 1.99 7.72 -6.14
CA ASP A 340 2.35 6.68 -7.10
C ASP A 340 3.88 6.68 -7.24
N ASP A 341 4.55 5.64 -6.74
CA ASP A 341 5.98 5.47 -6.88
C ASP A 341 6.32 4.90 -8.26
N LEU A 342 6.99 5.69 -9.08
CA LEU A 342 7.37 5.35 -10.45
C LEU A 342 8.84 4.97 -10.60
N SER A 343 9.50 4.65 -9.49
CA SER A 343 10.96 4.46 -9.40
C SER A 343 11.56 3.42 -10.34
N ILE A 344 10.76 2.50 -10.89
CA ILE A 344 11.25 1.52 -11.86
C ILE A 344 11.51 2.10 -13.25
N LYS A 345 10.87 3.23 -13.61
CA LYS A 345 10.96 3.83 -14.93
C LYS A 345 11.56 5.24 -14.92
N LYS A 346 11.31 5.98 -13.86
CA LYS A 346 11.74 7.39 -13.74
C LYS A 346 11.92 7.78 -12.27
N SER A 347 12.66 8.85 -12.03
CA SER A 347 12.93 9.36 -10.68
C SER A 347 11.81 10.24 -10.11
N SER A 348 10.64 10.29 -10.74
CA SER A 348 9.51 11.10 -10.33
C SER A 348 8.40 10.27 -9.67
N GLN A 349 7.53 10.95 -8.94
CA GLN A 349 6.32 10.40 -8.34
C GLN A 349 5.13 11.23 -8.79
N ASN A 350 3.95 10.60 -8.87
CA ASN A 350 2.70 11.33 -8.93
C ASN A 350 2.16 11.49 -7.52
N ILE A 351 1.83 12.71 -7.13
CA ILE A 351 1.33 13.02 -5.79
C ILE A 351 -0.06 13.62 -5.92
N TYR A 352 -1.02 13.05 -5.18
CA TYR A 352 -2.41 13.48 -5.15
C TYR A 352 -2.76 13.83 -3.71
N VAL A 353 -3.17 15.06 -3.48
CA VAL A 353 -3.55 15.55 -2.15
C VAL A 353 -5.03 15.92 -2.15
N TYR A 354 -5.75 15.37 -1.18
CA TYR A 354 -7.17 15.64 -0.96
C TYR A 354 -7.37 16.12 0.46
N LEU A 355 -7.86 17.35 0.61
CA LEU A 355 -8.15 17.93 1.92
C LEU A 355 -9.62 17.74 2.29
N ASN A 356 -9.87 17.37 3.54
CA ASN A 356 -11.21 17.19 4.06
C ASN A 356 -11.85 18.56 4.35
N PRO A 357 -12.90 18.96 3.60
CA PRO A 357 -13.57 20.24 3.81
C PRO A 357 -14.28 20.34 5.17
N ASN A 358 -14.59 19.19 5.78
CA ASN A 358 -15.29 19.10 7.07
C ASN A 358 -14.36 18.80 8.25
N ALA A 359 -13.03 18.83 8.03
CA ALA A 359 -12.08 18.58 9.11
C ALA A 359 -12.20 19.60 10.25
N ASP A 360 -12.16 19.09 11.50
CA ASP A 360 -12.13 19.93 12.70
C ASP A 360 -10.78 20.66 12.85
N ASN A 361 -9.69 20.01 12.43
CA ASN A 361 -8.32 20.47 12.61
C ASN A 361 -7.75 20.94 11.26
N LYS A 362 -8.20 22.11 10.78
CA LYS A 362 -7.67 22.76 9.58
C LYS A 362 -6.54 23.70 9.94
N HIS A 363 -5.55 23.84 9.05
CA HIS A 363 -4.45 24.76 9.25
C HIS A 363 -4.05 25.38 7.92
N GLU A 364 -4.03 26.74 7.85
CA GLU A 364 -3.76 27.47 6.60
C GLU A 364 -2.38 27.16 6.00
N ARG A 365 -1.36 26.98 6.83
CA ARG A 365 -0.01 26.66 6.38
C ARG A 365 0.11 25.31 5.69
N LEU A 366 -0.79 24.35 5.99
CA LEU A 366 -0.83 23.06 5.29
C LEU A 366 -1.21 23.22 3.83
N HIS A 367 -2.08 24.17 3.49
CA HIS A 367 -2.38 24.48 2.11
C HIS A 367 -1.13 24.93 1.34
N THR A 368 -0.33 25.80 1.93
CA THR A 368 0.92 26.26 1.34
C THR A 368 1.90 25.10 1.16
N TYR A 369 2.10 24.29 2.20
CA TYR A 369 2.98 23.13 2.15
C TYR A 369 2.61 22.15 1.03
N PHE A 370 1.35 21.73 0.96
CA PHE A 370 0.92 20.78 -0.08
C PHE A 370 0.94 21.40 -1.47
N HIS A 371 0.65 22.70 -1.60
CA HIS A 371 0.78 23.39 -2.86
C HIS A 371 2.22 23.38 -3.39
N GLU A 372 3.18 23.60 -2.53
CA GLU A 372 4.60 23.55 -2.86
C GLU A 372 5.06 22.11 -3.18
N LEU A 373 4.59 21.14 -2.40
CA LEU A 373 4.86 19.72 -2.66
C LEU A 373 4.37 19.31 -4.06
N LEU A 374 3.15 19.70 -4.42
CA LEU A 374 2.55 19.39 -5.72
C LEU A 374 3.29 20.05 -6.89
N ARG A 375 3.86 21.24 -6.72
CA ARG A 375 4.67 21.89 -7.76
C ARG A 375 5.93 21.11 -8.12
N LYS A 376 6.45 20.28 -7.21
CA LYS A 376 7.61 19.42 -7.41
C LYS A 376 7.27 18.08 -8.02
N SER A 377 5.99 17.73 -8.08
CA SER A 377 5.51 16.48 -8.69
C SER A 377 5.28 16.66 -10.19
N GLU A 378 5.41 15.55 -10.91
CA GLU A 378 5.09 15.54 -12.35
C GLU A 378 3.61 15.77 -12.61
N PHE A 379 2.76 15.20 -11.73
CA PHE A 379 1.33 15.44 -11.70
C PHE A 379 0.90 15.70 -10.25
N GLY A 380 0.41 16.90 -10.00
CA GLY A 380 -0.18 17.25 -8.73
C GLY A 380 -1.68 17.47 -8.89
N TYR A 381 -2.47 16.94 -7.99
CA TYR A 381 -3.91 17.12 -7.98
C TYR A 381 -4.38 17.56 -6.59
N TYR A 382 -5.15 18.64 -6.59
CA TYR A 382 -5.74 19.23 -5.40
C TYR A 382 -7.21 19.50 -5.69
N ASP A 383 -8.11 18.99 -4.84
CA ASP A 383 -9.54 19.07 -5.07
C ASP A 383 -10.29 19.58 -3.83
N ASP A 384 -11.35 20.36 -4.09
CA ASP A 384 -12.29 20.81 -3.07
C ASP A 384 -13.65 20.14 -3.27
N PHE A 385 -13.98 19.22 -2.38
CA PHE A 385 -15.20 18.44 -2.46
C PHE A 385 -16.48 19.21 -2.08
N LEU A 386 -16.38 20.43 -1.57
CA LEU A 386 -17.57 21.26 -1.27
C LEU A 386 -18.36 21.62 -2.51
N HIS A 387 -17.70 21.68 -3.67
CA HIS A 387 -18.31 22.02 -4.94
C HIS A 387 -18.78 20.79 -5.73
N ASP A 388 -18.56 19.60 -5.24
CA ASP A 388 -19.04 18.38 -5.89
C ASP A 388 -20.55 18.25 -5.76
N ASN A 389 -21.23 17.99 -6.85
CA ASN A 389 -22.62 17.57 -6.84
C ASN A 389 -22.70 16.09 -6.43
N TYR A 390 -23.43 15.82 -5.37
CA TYR A 390 -23.64 14.49 -4.83
C TYR A 390 -24.98 13.92 -5.21
#